data_59ee0a3940b2d8f0bc4b63f08b859690
#
_entry.id   59ee0a3940b2d8f0bc4b63f08b859690
#
_cell.length_a   1.000
_cell.length_b   1.000
_cell.length_c   1.000
_cell.angle_alpha   90.00
_cell.angle_beta   90.00
_cell.angle_gamma   90.00
#
_symmetry.space_group_name_H-M   'P 1'
#
loop_
_entity.id
_entity.type
_entity.pdbx_description
1 polymer ?
#
loop_
_entity_poly.entity_id
_entity_poly.type
_entity_poly.pdbx_seq_one_letter_code
_entity_poly.pdbx_strand_id
1 'polypeptide(L)'
;MKSRWLTRNLIILTLVSLAQDAASELLYPLLPLLLTGVIGAAPFTLGLIEGCAEAAAGFTKLYSGKASDRLGRKPFIMAGYGAAGLGKALVVTATIWQLVFLGRVADRIGKGLRSTPRDALIHDSVPKEDLGKAFGFHRAGDNLGAVIGPLLALLGLSLLHDDIRRVAIWALIPAFISAGLTFFIRDKSRALIKSEPPQPISGPLPANLKRAISILVLIQLTNIPDILLLLRIHDIGFSVRGVVLAYVLFSAVTMLVAFPAGYLADRFSPHIIYTIGLVAFAIAYFMLGYTNNHRLALLALVLY
;
A
#
# COMPACT_ATOMS: atom_id res chain seq x y z
N MET A 1 -16.95 -13.32 -30.64
CA MET A 1 -16.33 -14.11 -29.55
C MET A 1 -16.27 -13.25 -28.31
N LYS A 2 -16.94 -13.64 -27.20
CA LYS A 2 -16.79 -12.88 -25.92
C LYS A 2 -15.33 -13.03 -25.45
N SER A 3 -14.57 -11.94 -25.42
CA SER A 3 -13.20 -11.96 -24.92
C SER A 3 -13.21 -12.43 -23.46
N ARG A 4 -12.52 -13.51 -23.16
CA ARG A 4 -12.41 -14.05 -21.79
C ARG A 4 -11.28 -13.31 -21.06
N TRP A 5 -11.43 -12.00 -20.87
CA TRP A 5 -10.46 -11.20 -20.14
C TRP A 5 -10.40 -11.57 -18.64
N LEU A 6 -11.54 -12.02 -18.08
CA LEU A 6 -11.62 -12.46 -16.68
C LEU A 6 -11.01 -13.88 -16.55
N THR A 7 -9.70 -13.94 -16.54
CA THR A 7 -8.96 -15.21 -16.46
C THR A 7 -8.88 -15.69 -14.99
N ARG A 8 -8.65 -17.00 -14.82
CA ARG A 8 -8.45 -17.59 -13.49
C ARG A 8 -7.31 -16.91 -12.73
N ASN A 9 -6.19 -16.62 -13.38
CA ASN A 9 -5.06 -15.95 -12.73
C ASN A 9 -5.42 -14.55 -12.28
N LEU A 10 -6.13 -13.77 -13.10
CA LEU A 10 -6.58 -12.43 -12.74
C LEU A 10 -7.47 -12.48 -11.50
N ILE A 11 -8.46 -13.39 -11.46
CA ILE A 11 -9.35 -13.52 -10.30
C ILE A 11 -8.54 -13.88 -9.04
N ILE A 12 -7.66 -14.89 -9.12
CA ILE A 12 -6.86 -15.32 -7.97
C ILE A 12 -5.94 -14.18 -7.49
N LEU A 13 -5.23 -13.50 -8.39
CA LEU A 13 -4.34 -12.40 -8.04
C LEU A 13 -5.10 -11.22 -7.44
N THR A 14 -6.32 -10.94 -7.92
CA THR A 14 -7.19 -9.92 -7.34
C THR A 14 -7.63 -10.30 -5.91
N LEU A 15 -8.06 -11.54 -5.69
CA LEU A 15 -8.44 -12.03 -4.35
C LEU A 15 -7.26 -12.06 -3.38
N VAL A 16 -6.08 -12.47 -3.85
CA VAL A 16 -4.83 -12.42 -3.08
C VAL A 16 -4.52 -11.01 -2.64
N SER A 17 -4.62 -10.04 -3.56
CA SER A 17 -4.33 -8.63 -3.28
C SER A 17 -5.38 -8.02 -2.35
N LEU A 18 -6.67 -8.26 -2.61
CA LEU A 18 -7.79 -7.82 -1.75
C LEU A 18 -7.58 -8.28 -0.31
N ALA A 19 -7.30 -9.57 -0.10
CA ALA A 19 -7.10 -10.12 1.24
C ALA A 19 -5.84 -9.51 1.91
N GLN A 20 -4.77 -9.32 1.16
CA GLN A 20 -3.56 -8.70 1.67
C GLN A 20 -3.77 -7.23 2.05
N ASP A 21 -4.49 -6.48 1.23
CA ASP A 21 -4.77 -5.06 1.48
C ASP A 21 -5.74 -4.92 2.66
N ALA A 22 -6.76 -5.80 2.77
CA ALA A 22 -7.61 -5.84 3.95
C ALA A 22 -6.78 -6.10 5.24
N ALA A 23 -5.79 -7.00 5.20
CA ALA A 23 -4.90 -7.24 6.33
C ALA A 23 -4.03 -6.03 6.68
N SER A 24 -3.48 -5.37 5.66
CA SER A 24 -2.59 -4.22 5.82
C SER A 24 -3.35 -3.01 6.36
N GLU A 25 -4.51 -2.74 5.78
CA GLU A 25 -5.33 -1.57 6.09
C GLU A 25 -6.12 -1.72 7.41
N LEU A 26 -6.35 -2.96 7.88
CA LEU A 26 -6.82 -3.21 9.24
C LEU A 26 -5.75 -2.80 10.27
N LEU A 27 -4.49 -3.17 10.01
CA LEU A 27 -3.39 -2.95 10.94
C LEU A 27 -2.88 -1.49 10.91
N TYR A 28 -2.92 -0.85 9.74
CA TYR A 28 -2.28 0.44 9.50
C TYR A 28 -2.73 1.56 10.46
N PRO A 29 -4.04 1.83 10.66
CA PRO A 29 -4.49 2.86 11.59
C PRO A 29 -4.28 2.50 13.07
N LEU A 30 -4.09 1.22 13.39
CA LEU A 30 -3.82 0.76 14.74
C LEU A 30 -2.33 0.83 15.11
N LEU A 31 -1.45 0.80 14.11
CA LEU A 31 0.00 0.69 14.31
C LEU A 31 0.61 1.85 15.13
N PRO A 32 0.27 3.15 14.89
CA PRO A 32 0.79 4.24 15.71
C PRO A 32 0.36 4.08 17.19
N LEU A 33 -0.89 3.70 17.42
CA LEU A 33 -1.45 3.51 18.75
C LEU A 33 -0.87 2.27 19.46
N LEU A 34 -0.61 1.19 18.70
CA LEU A 34 0.09 0.02 19.19
C LEU A 34 1.53 0.36 19.62
N LEU A 35 2.25 1.12 18.80
CA LEU A 35 3.64 1.49 19.09
C LEU A 35 3.76 2.46 20.27
N THR A 36 3.00 3.56 20.26
CA THR A 36 3.12 4.60 21.28
C THR A 36 2.32 4.28 22.54
N GLY A 37 1.07 3.83 22.40
CA GLY A 37 0.17 3.59 23.52
C GLY A 37 0.35 2.25 24.20
N VAL A 38 0.64 1.15 23.46
CA VAL A 38 0.72 -0.19 24.03
C VAL A 38 2.16 -0.61 24.33
N ILE A 39 3.10 -0.30 23.40
CA ILE A 39 4.52 -0.66 23.53
C ILE A 39 5.32 0.44 24.24
N GLY A 40 4.82 1.70 24.25
CA GLY A 40 5.49 2.83 24.87
C GLY A 40 6.68 3.36 24.07
N ALA A 41 6.71 3.14 22.76
CA ALA A 41 7.78 3.63 21.90
C ALA A 41 7.65 5.14 21.64
N ALA A 42 8.79 5.82 21.51
CA ALA A 42 8.78 7.25 21.17
C ALA A 42 8.22 7.47 19.74
N PRO A 43 7.49 8.56 19.47
CA PRO A 43 6.94 8.86 18.14
C PRO A 43 7.97 8.84 17.00
N PHE A 44 9.21 9.22 17.27
CA PHE A 44 10.32 9.16 16.32
C PHE A 44 10.54 7.74 15.76
N THR A 45 10.35 6.70 16.58
CA THR A 45 10.53 5.30 16.12
C THR A 45 9.55 4.92 15.01
N LEU A 46 8.37 5.53 15.00
CA LEU A 46 7.35 5.30 13.98
C LEU A 46 7.85 5.78 12.59
N GLY A 47 8.40 7.00 12.53
CA GLY A 47 8.99 7.53 11.30
C GLY A 47 10.20 6.73 10.84
N LEU A 48 11.06 6.30 11.77
CA LEU A 48 12.22 5.43 11.47
C LEU A 48 11.77 4.09 10.87
N ILE A 49 10.77 3.44 11.49
CA ILE A 49 10.22 2.15 11.04
C ILE A 49 9.66 2.28 9.62
N GLU A 50 8.78 3.26 9.38
CA GLU A 50 8.16 3.42 8.05
C GLU A 50 9.17 3.85 6.99
N GLY A 51 10.09 4.76 7.29
CA GLY A 51 11.13 5.19 6.35
C GLY A 51 12.03 4.03 5.92
N CYS A 52 12.53 3.23 6.86
CA CYS A 52 13.34 2.04 6.55
C CYS A 52 12.52 0.97 5.80
N ALA A 53 11.27 0.77 6.17
CA ALA A 53 10.40 -0.20 5.54
C ALA A 53 10.08 0.18 4.08
N GLU A 54 9.75 1.44 3.79
CA GLU A 54 9.50 1.92 2.41
C GLU A 54 10.80 1.89 1.56
N ALA A 55 11.95 2.24 2.12
CA ALA A 55 13.23 2.09 1.44
C ALA A 55 13.49 0.62 1.07
N ALA A 56 13.27 -0.32 1.99
CA ALA A 56 13.40 -1.75 1.74
C ALA A 56 12.46 -2.24 0.63
N ALA A 57 11.20 -1.75 0.59
CA ALA A 57 10.26 -2.06 -0.48
C ALA A 57 10.76 -1.56 -1.85
N GLY A 58 11.28 -0.32 -1.92
CA GLY A 58 11.81 0.27 -3.13
C GLY A 58 12.98 -0.53 -3.72
N PHE A 59 13.98 -0.84 -2.90
CA PHE A 59 15.14 -1.65 -3.33
C PHE A 59 14.73 -3.06 -3.76
N THR A 60 13.86 -3.70 -2.99
CA THR A 60 13.40 -5.06 -3.30
C THR A 60 12.58 -5.09 -4.59
N LYS A 61 11.77 -4.06 -4.86
CA LYS A 61 10.98 -3.94 -6.09
C LYS A 61 11.88 -3.86 -7.35
N LEU A 62 13.00 -3.12 -7.28
CA LEU A 62 13.96 -3.05 -8.39
C LEU A 62 14.62 -4.40 -8.66
N TYR A 63 14.98 -5.13 -7.60
CA TYR A 63 15.59 -6.46 -7.73
C TYR A 63 14.59 -7.50 -8.24
N SER A 64 13.38 -7.54 -7.68
CA SER A 64 12.37 -8.57 -7.96
C SER A 64 11.93 -8.59 -9.42
N GLY A 65 11.85 -7.43 -10.08
CA GLY A 65 11.51 -7.33 -11.49
C GLY A 65 12.47 -8.16 -12.36
N LYS A 66 13.77 -7.84 -12.28
CA LYS A 66 14.80 -8.56 -13.06
C LYS A 66 14.93 -10.03 -12.70
N ALA A 67 14.85 -10.36 -11.42
CA ALA A 67 15.02 -11.73 -10.95
C ALA A 67 13.82 -12.61 -11.32
N SER A 68 12.60 -12.11 -11.24
CA SER A 68 11.38 -12.85 -11.57
C SER A 68 11.22 -13.14 -13.06
N ASP A 69 11.76 -12.28 -13.93
CA ASP A 69 11.79 -12.52 -15.37
C ASP A 69 12.69 -13.71 -15.74
N ARG A 70 13.70 -14.03 -14.92
CA ARG A 70 14.63 -15.15 -15.14
C ARG A 70 14.22 -16.44 -14.42
N LEU A 71 13.71 -16.31 -13.19
CA LEU A 71 13.44 -17.45 -12.31
C LEU A 71 11.97 -17.87 -12.29
N GLY A 72 11.09 -17.12 -12.99
CA GLY A 72 9.64 -17.29 -12.93
C GLY A 72 9.00 -16.37 -11.90
N ARG A 73 7.74 -16.01 -12.12
CA ARG A 73 7.04 -14.99 -11.32
C ARG A 73 6.39 -15.53 -10.06
N LYS A 74 5.84 -16.75 -10.13
CA LYS A 74 5.12 -17.37 -9.01
C LYS A 74 5.94 -17.46 -7.71
N PRO A 75 7.22 -17.91 -7.71
CA PRO A 75 8.02 -17.99 -6.49
C PRO A 75 8.15 -16.64 -5.77
N PHE A 76 8.36 -15.55 -6.52
CA PHE A 76 8.46 -14.19 -5.97
C PHE A 76 7.14 -13.71 -5.38
N ILE A 77 6.02 -14.01 -6.05
CA ILE A 77 4.68 -13.69 -5.55
C ILE A 77 4.43 -14.44 -4.24
N MET A 78 4.67 -15.76 -4.21
CA MET A 78 4.50 -16.57 -3.00
C MET A 78 5.37 -16.10 -1.85
N ALA A 79 6.67 -15.91 -2.10
CA ALA A 79 7.61 -15.40 -1.09
C ALA A 79 7.21 -14.02 -0.58
N GLY A 80 6.74 -13.14 -1.47
CA GLY A 80 6.30 -11.79 -1.12
C GLY A 80 5.06 -11.76 -0.22
N TYR A 81 4.04 -12.54 -0.52
CA TYR A 81 2.83 -12.63 0.32
C TYR A 81 3.10 -13.41 1.62
N GLY A 82 3.95 -14.44 1.58
CA GLY A 82 4.41 -15.17 2.76
C GLY A 82 5.20 -14.27 3.73
N ALA A 83 6.17 -13.51 3.21
CA ALA A 83 6.94 -12.55 4.00
C ALA A 83 6.05 -11.46 4.62
N ALA A 84 5.05 -10.98 3.89
CA ALA A 84 4.09 -10.01 4.40
C ALA A 84 3.20 -10.60 5.53
N GLY A 85 2.78 -11.85 5.42
CA GLY A 85 2.03 -12.56 6.48
C GLY A 85 2.88 -12.74 7.73
N LEU A 86 4.13 -13.22 7.58
CA LEU A 86 5.08 -13.37 8.69
C LEU A 86 5.43 -12.02 9.31
N GLY A 87 5.62 -10.97 8.51
CA GLY A 87 5.86 -9.62 8.99
C GLY A 87 4.73 -9.11 9.88
N LYS A 88 3.46 -9.31 9.48
CA LYS A 88 2.31 -8.97 10.29
C LYS A 88 2.23 -9.79 11.57
N ALA A 89 2.58 -11.09 11.52
CA ALA A 89 2.63 -11.92 12.71
C ALA A 89 3.66 -11.38 13.73
N LEU A 90 4.84 -10.96 13.27
CA LEU A 90 5.83 -10.31 14.13
C LEU A 90 5.30 -9.00 14.74
N VAL A 91 4.61 -8.17 13.95
CA VAL A 91 4.05 -6.89 14.45
C VAL A 91 3.02 -7.13 15.55
N VAL A 92 2.05 -8.02 15.35
CA VAL A 92 0.94 -8.20 16.31
C VAL A 92 1.39 -8.92 17.60
N THR A 93 2.45 -9.72 17.53
CA THR A 93 3.04 -10.39 18.70
C THR A 93 4.14 -9.58 19.38
N ALA A 94 4.53 -8.43 18.80
CA ALA A 94 5.62 -7.62 19.30
C ALA A 94 5.34 -7.07 20.71
N THR A 95 6.34 -7.19 21.58
CA THR A 95 6.36 -6.56 22.93
C THR A 95 7.34 -5.39 22.99
N ILE A 96 8.23 -5.28 22.00
CA ILE A 96 9.23 -4.23 21.87
C ILE A 96 9.21 -3.66 20.45
N TRP A 97 9.55 -2.38 20.28
CA TRP A 97 9.46 -1.70 18.98
C TRP A 97 10.40 -2.31 17.91
N GLN A 98 11.50 -2.94 18.29
CA GLN A 98 12.43 -3.61 17.37
C GLN A 98 11.77 -4.78 16.63
N LEU A 99 10.87 -5.52 17.29
CA LEU A 99 10.10 -6.58 16.62
C LEU A 99 9.08 -5.99 15.64
N VAL A 100 8.48 -4.86 16.00
CA VAL A 100 7.60 -4.12 15.05
C VAL A 100 8.42 -3.66 13.84
N PHE A 101 9.63 -3.12 14.06
CA PHE A 101 10.54 -2.73 12.99
C PHE A 101 10.84 -3.90 12.04
N LEU A 102 11.27 -5.04 12.57
CA LEU A 102 11.55 -6.23 11.76
C LEU A 102 10.32 -6.73 11.02
N GLY A 103 9.16 -6.74 11.66
CA GLY A 103 7.89 -7.13 11.05
C GLY A 103 7.47 -6.20 9.91
N ARG A 104 7.60 -4.88 10.10
CA ARG A 104 7.27 -3.89 9.05
C ARG A 104 8.24 -3.97 7.88
N VAL A 105 9.54 -4.10 8.14
CA VAL A 105 10.54 -4.27 7.07
C VAL A 105 10.27 -5.56 6.30
N ALA A 106 9.96 -6.68 6.97
CA ALA A 106 9.61 -7.94 6.31
C ALA A 106 8.34 -7.82 5.45
N ASP A 107 7.29 -7.17 5.95
CA ASP A 107 6.06 -6.90 5.20
C ASP A 107 6.33 -6.06 3.94
N ARG A 108 7.15 -5.01 4.05
CA ARG A 108 7.51 -4.12 2.94
C ARG A 108 8.45 -4.76 1.92
N ILE A 109 9.42 -5.57 2.36
CA ILE A 109 10.19 -6.45 1.48
C ILE A 109 9.24 -7.37 0.71
N GLY A 110 8.28 -7.98 1.40
CA GLY A 110 7.23 -8.78 0.78
C GLY A 110 6.46 -8.02 -0.30
N LYS A 111 6.09 -6.75 -0.04
CA LYS A 111 5.45 -5.86 -1.03
C LYS A 111 6.36 -5.63 -2.25
N GLY A 112 7.64 -5.36 -2.03
CA GLY A 112 8.62 -5.19 -3.11
C GLY A 112 8.79 -6.45 -3.95
N LEU A 113 8.88 -7.63 -3.31
CA LEU A 113 9.03 -8.91 -4.01
C LEU A 113 7.85 -9.23 -4.94
N ARG A 114 6.61 -8.97 -4.51
CA ARG A 114 5.41 -9.40 -5.22
C ARG A 114 4.89 -8.44 -6.27
N SER A 115 5.09 -7.11 -6.10
CA SER A 115 4.40 -6.09 -6.90
C SER A 115 4.69 -6.21 -8.40
N THR A 116 5.95 -6.13 -8.81
CA THR A 116 6.34 -6.21 -10.22
C THR A 116 6.02 -7.58 -10.86
N PRO A 117 6.36 -8.73 -10.22
CA PRO A 117 6.02 -10.03 -10.78
C PRO A 117 4.50 -10.26 -10.89
N ARG A 118 3.70 -9.75 -9.95
CA ARG A 118 2.24 -9.83 -9.98
C ARG A 118 1.67 -9.09 -11.19
N ASP A 119 2.07 -7.83 -11.36
CA ASP A 119 1.59 -6.99 -12.45
C ASP A 119 1.99 -7.56 -13.82
N ALA A 120 3.22 -8.08 -13.93
CA ALA A 120 3.68 -8.77 -15.12
C ALA A 120 2.88 -10.07 -15.38
N LEU A 121 2.51 -10.83 -14.34
CA LEU A 121 1.70 -12.05 -14.51
C LEU A 121 0.25 -11.72 -14.91
N ILE A 122 -0.33 -10.63 -14.44
CA ILE A 122 -1.63 -10.13 -14.91
C ILE A 122 -1.54 -9.79 -16.39
N HIS A 123 -0.51 -9.02 -16.79
CA HIS A 123 -0.27 -8.64 -18.18
C HIS A 123 -0.21 -9.86 -19.12
N ASP A 124 0.50 -10.92 -18.72
CA ASP A 124 0.66 -12.11 -19.55
C ASP A 124 -0.55 -13.06 -19.52
N SER A 125 -1.47 -12.85 -18.58
CA SER A 125 -2.64 -13.71 -18.40
C SER A 125 -3.87 -13.23 -19.18
N VAL A 126 -3.83 -12.02 -19.77
CA VAL A 126 -4.98 -11.35 -20.39
C VAL A 126 -4.62 -10.86 -21.79
N PRO A 127 -5.57 -10.87 -22.77
CA PRO A 127 -5.35 -10.28 -24.09
C PRO A 127 -4.95 -8.80 -24.00
N LYS A 128 -4.06 -8.35 -24.90
CA LYS A 128 -3.52 -6.98 -24.87
C LYS A 128 -4.60 -5.89 -24.94
N GLU A 129 -5.66 -6.12 -25.70
CA GLU A 129 -6.82 -5.23 -25.87
C GLU A 129 -7.68 -5.08 -24.61
N ASP A 130 -7.58 -6.00 -23.64
CA ASP A 130 -8.36 -6.00 -22.42
C ASP A 130 -7.52 -5.66 -21.17
N LEU A 131 -6.26 -5.25 -21.33
CA LEU A 131 -5.35 -4.94 -20.20
C LEU A 131 -5.91 -3.84 -19.29
N GLY A 132 -6.51 -2.80 -19.86
CA GLY A 132 -7.13 -1.72 -19.08
C GLY A 132 -8.24 -2.24 -18.15
N LYS A 133 -9.10 -3.14 -18.66
CA LYS A 133 -10.17 -3.77 -17.85
C LYS A 133 -9.59 -4.69 -16.77
N ALA A 134 -8.55 -5.44 -17.09
CA ALA A 134 -7.92 -6.36 -16.15
C ALA A 134 -7.25 -5.61 -14.99
N PHE A 135 -6.47 -4.57 -15.26
CA PHE A 135 -5.87 -3.76 -14.22
C PHE A 135 -6.91 -2.95 -13.44
N GLY A 136 -7.97 -2.45 -14.12
CA GLY A 136 -9.10 -1.82 -13.45
C GLY A 136 -9.79 -2.73 -12.46
N PHE A 137 -10.08 -3.98 -12.85
CA PHE A 137 -10.66 -5.01 -11.98
C PHE A 137 -9.74 -5.34 -10.79
N HIS A 138 -8.45 -5.49 -11.06
CA HIS A 138 -7.46 -5.75 -10.01
C HIS A 138 -7.38 -4.59 -9.02
N ARG A 139 -7.34 -3.35 -9.50
CA ARG A 139 -7.31 -2.16 -8.66
C ARG A 139 -8.60 -1.97 -7.85
N ALA A 140 -9.75 -2.35 -8.41
CA ALA A 140 -11.01 -2.37 -7.67
C ALA A 140 -10.96 -3.36 -6.50
N GLY A 141 -10.32 -4.52 -6.69
CA GLY A 141 -10.06 -5.47 -5.60
C GLY A 141 -9.15 -4.91 -4.52
N ASP A 142 -8.06 -4.25 -4.90
CA ASP A 142 -7.14 -3.56 -3.96
C ASP A 142 -7.93 -2.53 -3.12
N ASN A 143 -8.69 -1.64 -3.77
CA ASN A 143 -9.49 -0.61 -3.11
C ASN A 143 -10.57 -1.20 -2.19
N LEU A 144 -11.21 -2.30 -2.60
CA LEU A 144 -12.18 -2.99 -1.76
C LEU A 144 -11.52 -3.55 -0.49
N GLY A 145 -10.33 -4.13 -0.60
CA GLY A 145 -9.51 -4.55 0.54
C GLY A 145 -9.19 -3.38 1.47
N ALA A 146 -8.80 -2.24 0.90
CA ALA A 146 -8.48 -1.03 1.64
C ALA A 146 -9.67 -0.43 2.41
N VAL A 147 -10.90 -0.67 1.97
CA VAL A 147 -12.12 -0.28 2.69
C VAL A 147 -12.48 -1.33 3.76
N ILE A 148 -12.42 -2.61 3.40
CA ILE A 148 -12.79 -3.70 4.33
C ILE A 148 -11.87 -3.72 5.54
N GLY A 149 -10.56 -3.49 5.37
CA GLY A 149 -9.58 -3.53 6.46
C GLY A 149 -9.94 -2.64 7.65
N PRO A 150 -10.04 -1.32 7.48
CA PRO A 150 -10.41 -0.41 8.57
C PRO A 150 -11.80 -0.65 9.15
N LEU A 151 -12.77 -1.12 8.34
CA LEU A 151 -14.09 -1.51 8.84
C LEU A 151 -14.01 -2.73 9.76
N LEU A 152 -13.16 -3.72 9.44
CA LEU A 152 -12.87 -4.84 10.33
C LEU A 152 -12.17 -4.38 11.61
N ALA A 153 -11.28 -3.38 11.54
CA ALA A 153 -10.66 -2.79 12.73
C ALA A 153 -11.72 -2.14 13.63
N LEU A 154 -12.63 -1.34 13.09
CA LEU A 154 -13.73 -0.74 13.84
C LEU A 154 -14.64 -1.78 14.48
N LEU A 155 -15.03 -2.81 13.73
CA LEU A 155 -15.81 -3.93 14.27
C LEU A 155 -15.07 -4.61 15.41
N GLY A 156 -13.79 -4.93 15.23
CA GLY A 156 -12.96 -5.54 16.26
C GLY A 156 -12.84 -4.68 17.52
N LEU A 157 -12.61 -3.36 17.38
CA LEU A 157 -12.56 -2.43 18.49
C LEU A 157 -13.88 -2.36 19.25
N SER A 158 -15.04 -2.46 18.56
CA SER A 158 -16.34 -2.48 19.20
C SER A 158 -16.60 -3.77 19.97
N LEU A 159 -16.18 -4.92 19.43
CA LEU A 159 -16.39 -6.24 20.04
C LEU A 159 -15.40 -6.55 21.16
N LEU A 160 -14.16 -6.04 21.07
CA LEU A 160 -13.08 -6.33 22.01
C LEU A 160 -12.76 -5.18 22.97
N HIS A 161 -13.72 -4.26 23.16
CA HIS A 161 -13.63 -3.15 24.15
C HIS A 161 -12.36 -2.31 23.96
N ASP A 162 -12.06 -1.94 22.70
CA ASP A 162 -10.92 -1.12 22.30
C ASP A 162 -9.53 -1.75 22.58
N ASP A 163 -9.44 -3.09 22.75
CA ASP A 163 -8.18 -3.79 22.88
C ASP A 163 -7.45 -3.84 21.51
N ILE A 164 -6.58 -2.86 21.29
CA ILE A 164 -5.84 -2.66 20.03
C ILE A 164 -5.06 -3.92 19.63
N ARG A 165 -4.43 -4.59 20.61
CA ARG A 165 -3.60 -5.77 20.32
C ARG A 165 -4.42 -6.95 19.85
N ARG A 166 -5.54 -7.24 20.51
CA ARG A 166 -6.45 -8.33 20.09
C ARG A 166 -7.06 -8.06 18.72
N VAL A 167 -7.42 -6.80 18.44
CA VAL A 167 -7.93 -6.42 17.11
C VAL A 167 -6.85 -6.57 16.05
N ALA A 168 -5.61 -6.14 16.33
CA ALA A 168 -4.49 -6.28 15.40
C ALA A 168 -4.24 -7.74 14.98
N ILE A 169 -4.47 -8.73 15.87
CA ILE A 169 -4.34 -10.15 15.56
C ILE A 169 -5.30 -10.57 14.42
N TRP A 170 -6.47 -9.94 14.28
CA TRP A 170 -7.40 -10.24 13.19
C TRP A 170 -6.80 -10.04 11.81
N ALA A 171 -5.80 -9.16 11.67
CA ALA A 171 -5.10 -8.95 10.41
C ALA A 171 -4.39 -10.22 9.90
N LEU A 172 -4.08 -11.18 10.79
CA LEU A 172 -3.44 -12.44 10.41
C LEU A 172 -4.36 -13.31 9.53
N ILE A 173 -5.67 -13.27 9.76
CA ILE A 173 -6.63 -14.08 9.03
C ILE A 173 -6.56 -13.77 7.52
N PRO A 174 -6.84 -12.53 7.06
CA PRO A 174 -6.75 -12.21 5.64
C PRO A 174 -5.30 -12.28 5.12
N ALA A 175 -4.27 -12.01 5.93
CA ALA A 175 -2.88 -12.13 5.50
C ALA A 175 -2.50 -13.58 5.14
N PHE A 176 -2.87 -14.56 5.97
CA PHE A 176 -2.59 -15.96 5.68
C PHE A 176 -3.52 -16.54 4.60
N ILE A 177 -4.76 -16.07 4.49
CA ILE A 177 -5.64 -16.38 3.34
C ILE A 177 -4.96 -15.91 2.06
N SER A 178 -4.46 -14.67 2.03
CA SER A 178 -3.73 -14.12 0.88
C SER A 178 -2.53 -15.00 0.50
N ALA A 179 -1.67 -15.34 1.46
CA ALA A 179 -0.52 -16.21 1.23
C ALA A 179 -0.95 -17.59 0.71
N GLY A 180 -1.98 -18.20 1.30
CA GLY A 180 -2.53 -19.50 0.88
C GLY A 180 -3.10 -19.48 -0.54
N LEU A 181 -3.81 -18.43 -0.93
CA LEU A 181 -4.36 -18.30 -2.27
C LEU A 181 -3.29 -18.26 -3.37
N THR A 182 -2.04 -17.86 -3.04
CA THR A 182 -0.94 -17.84 -4.02
C THR A 182 -0.58 -19.22 -4.56
N PHE A 183 -0.85 -20.30 -3.82
CA PHE A 183 -0.61 -21.66 -4.30
C PHE A 183 -1.42 -22.01 -5.55
N PHE A 184 -2.60 -21.41 -5.71
CA PHE A 184 -3.51 -21.64 -6.84
C PHE A 184 -3.14 -20.86 -8.11
N ILE A 185 -2.13 -19.97 -8.06
CA ILE A 185 -1.61 -19.22 -9.20
C ILE A 185 -0.94 -20.21 -10.17
N ARG A 186 -1.26 -20.05 -11.46
CA ARG A 186 -0.62 -20.80 -12.55
C ARG A 186 0.38 -19.90 -13.27
N ASP A 187 1.65 -20.24 -13.20
CA ASP A 187 2.71 -19.51 -13.88
C ASP A 187 3.18 -20.30 -15.11
N LYS A 188 2.88 -19.75 -16.27
CA LYS A 188 3.35 -20.27 -17.57
C LYS A 188 4.57 -19.50 -18.10
N SER A 189 5.04 -18.48 -17.38
CA SER A 189 6.13 -17.60 -17.83
C SER A 189 7.44 -18.36 -18.04
N ARG A 190 7.67 -19.43 -17.28
CA ARG A 190 8.84 -20.32 -17.45
C ARG A 190 8.95 -20.95 -18.85
N ALA A 191 7.84 -21.10 -19.57
CA ALA A 191 7.82 -21.57 -20.93
C ALA A 191 8.16 -20.46 -21.96
N LEU A 192 7.96 -19.20 -21.59
CA LEU A 192 8.19 -18.03 -22.44
C LEU A 192 9.60 -17.42 -22.28
N ILE A 193 10.34 -17.82 -21.23
CA ILE A 193 11.70 -17.33 -20.92
C ILE A 193 12.73 -17.71 -22.04
N LYS A 194 12.35 -18.50 -23.03
CA LYS A 194 13.19 -18.83 -24.21
C LYS A 194 13.23 -17.72 -25.28
N SER A 195 12.42 -16.68 -25.15
CA SER A 195 12.50 -15.50 -26.02
C SER A 195 13.57 -14.54 -25.48
N GLU A 196 14.35 -13.95 -26.38
CA GLU A 196 15.44 -13.03 -26.08
C GLU A 196 15.02 -11.95 -25.05
N PRO A 197 15.85 -11.68 -24.04
CA PRO A 197 15.57 -10.60 -23.10
C PRO A 197 15.46 -9.28 -23.88
N PRO A 198 14.51 -8.41 -23.55
CA PRO A 198 14.43 -7.09 -24.18
C PRO A 198 15.80 -6.42 -24.06
N GLN A 199 16.31 -5.91 -25.20
CA GLN A 199 17.59 -5.23 -25.21
C GLN A 199 17.58 -4.08 -24.19
N PRO A 200 18.57 -4.00 -23.32
CA PRO A 200 18.63 -2.89 -22.37
C PRO A 200 18.67 -1.58 -23.17
N ILE A 201 17.83 -0.62 -22.81
CA ILE A 201 17.91 0.74 -23.36
C ILE A 201 19.28 1.28 -22.97
N SER A 202 20.23 1.18 -23.89
CA SER A 202 21.60 1.65 -23.70
C SER A 202 21.65 3.12 -24.08
N GLY A 203 21.90 3.97 -23.09
CA GLY A 203 22.11 5.40 -23.29
C GLY A 203 21.89 6.20 -21.99
N PRO A 204 22.50 7.36 -21.87
CA PRO A 204 22.24 8.24 -20.73
C PRO A 204 20.80 8.75 -20.78
N LEU A 205 20.14 8.79 -19.61
CA LEU A 205 18.79 9.37 -19.49
C LEU A 205 18.78 10.81 -20.00
N PRO A 206 17.77 11.22 -20.78
CA PRO A 206 17.62 12.59 -21.25
C PRO A 206 17.64 13.59 -20.07
N ALA A 207 18.27 14.77 -20.28
CA ALA A 207 18.43 15.76 -19.22
C ALA A 207 17.08 16.19 -18.58
N ASN A 208 16.03 16.35 -19.40
CA ASN A 208 14.70 16.70 -18.94
C ASN A 208 14.11 15.61 -18.02
N LEU A 209 14.34 14.34 -18.34
CA LEU A 209 13.87 13.21 -17.50
C LEU A 209 14.64 13.18 -16.17
N LYS A 210 15.97 13.39 -16.18
CA LYS A 210 16.76 13.50 -14.95
C LYS A 210 16.25 14.63 -14.06
N ARG A 211 16.00 15.81 -14.64
CA ARG A 211 15.44 16.96 -13.91
C ARG A 211 14.07 16.67 -13.30
N ALA A 212 13.17 16.05 -14.07
CA ALA A 212 11.85 15.66 -13.58
C ALA A 212 11.96 14.67 -12.41
N ILE A 213 12.80 13.63 -12.56
CA ILE A 213 13.05 12.65 -11.48
C ILE A 213 13.61 13.34 -10.24
N SER A 214 14.59 14.25 -10.39
CA SER A 214 15.18 14.95 -9.26
C SER A 214 14.16 15.81 -8.51
N ILE A 215 13.28 16.51 -9.22
CA ILE A 215 12.20 17.31 -8.61
C ILE A 215 11.24 16.39 -7.84
N LEU A 216 10.82 15.27 -8.44
CA LEU A 216 9.92 14.31 -7.78
C LEU A 216 10.56 13.70 -6.52
N VAL A 217 11.86 13.40 -6.57
CA VAL A 217 12.61 12.91 -5.39
C VAL A 217 12.64 13.96 -4.29
N LEU A 218 12.92 15.24 -4.62
CA LEU A 218 12.92 16.32 -3.64
C LEU A 218 11.55 16.50 -2.99
N ILE A 219 10.46 16.47 -3.78
CA ILE A 219 9.09 16.53 -3.26
C ILE A 219 8.82 15.33 -2.33
N GLN A 220 9.23 14.12 -2.74
CA GLN A 220 9.02 12.92 -1.93
C GLN A 220 9.79 12.94 -0.60
N LEU A 221 10.93 13.64 -0.53
CA LEU A 221 11.69 13.81 0.71
C LEU A 221 10.96 14.72 1.73
N THR A 222 10.02 15.57 1.28
CA THR A 222 9.17 16.39 2.18
C THR A 222 7.91 15.67 2.63
N ASN A 223 7.62 14.49 2.07
CA ASN A 223 6.43 13.72 2.41
C ASN A 223 6.57 13.05 3.78
N ILE A 224 5.68 13.39 4.69
CA ILE A 224 5.59 12.74 6.02
C ILE A 224 4.78 11.45 5.86
N PRO A 225 5.21 10.31 6.42
CA PRO A 225 4.41 9.09 6.39
C PRO A 225 3.02 9.30 6.99
N ASP A 226 1.97 8.84 6.31
CA ASP A 226 0.55 9.00 6.72
C ASP A 226 0.29 8.53 8.16
N ILE A 227 1.05 7.55 8.60
CA ILE A 227 0.97 7.00 9.96
C ILE A 227 1.28 8.03 11.04
N LEU A 228 2.15 9.03 10.75
CA LEU A 228 2.43 10.14 11.66
C LEU A 228 1.28 11.16 11.70
N LEU A 229 0.56 11.30 10.58
CA LEU A 229 -0.66 12.12 10.55
C LEU A 229 -1.77 11.49 11.39
N LEU A 230 -1.91 10.16 11.37
CA LEU A 230 -2.84 9.43 12.24
C LEU A 230 -2.45 9.56 13.71
N LEU A 231 -1.15 9.55 14.05
CA LEU A 231 -0.70 9.83 15.40
C LEU A 231 -1.07 11.26 15.81
N ARG A 232 -0.87 12.26 14.94
CA ARG A 232 -1.27 13.64 15.19
C ARG A 232 -2.77 13.78 15.43
N ILE A 233 -3.62 13.06 14.70
CA ILE A 233 -5.07 13.01 14.92
C ILE A 233 -5.37 12.50 16.35
N HIS A 234 -4.67 11.48 16.81
CA HIS A 234 -4.78 11.00 18.19
C HIS A 234 -4.36 12.06 19.20
N ASP A 235 -3.24 12.76 18.96
CA ASP A 235 -2.72 13.82 19.85
C ASP A 235 -3.67 15.04 19.96
N ILE A 236 -4.47 15.31 18.92
CA ILE A 236 -5.53 16.33 18.93
C ILE A 236 -6.70 15.92 19.86
N GLY A 237 -6.74 14.66 20.32
CA GLY A 237 -7.75 14.17 21.27
C GLY A 237 -8.81 13.23 20.67
N PHE A 238 -8.58 12.71 19.47
CA PHE A 238 -9.45 11.66 18.94
C PHE A 238 -9.23 10.34 19.68
N SER A 239 -10.35 9.66 20.01
CA SER A 239 -10.29 8.30 20.54
C SER A 239 -9.69 7.32 19.51
N VAL A 240 -9.31 6.11 19.94
CA VAL A 240 -8.82 5.04 19.06
C VAL A 240 -9.77 4.81 17.87
N ARG A 241 -11.09 4.70 18.15
CA ARG A 241 -12.12 4.56 17.10
C ARG A 241 -12.18 5.81 16.22
N GLY A 242 -12.01 6.99 16.79
CA GLY A 242 -11.97 8.25 16.06
C GLY A 242 -10.83 8.31 15.06
N VAL A 243 -9.64 7.82 15.41
CA VAL A 243 -8.48 7.72 14.50
C VAL A 243 -8.78 6.77 13.35
N VAL A 244 -9.36 5.60 13.63
CA VAL A 244 -9.72 4.63 12.58
C VAL A 244 -10.81 5.19 11.67
N LEU A 245 -11.83 5.89 12.22
CA LEU A 245 -12.85 6.57 11.42
C LEU A 245 -12.26 7.69 10.54
N ALA A 246 -11.32 8.47 11.06
CA ALA A 246 -10.61 9.49 10.31
C ALA A 246 -9.84 8.85 9.13
N TYR A 247 -9.23 7.69 9.34
CA TYR A 247 -8.57 6.94 8.28
C TYR A 247 -9.55 6.37 7.24
N VAL A 248 -10.72 5.87 7.66
CA VAL A 248 -11.78 5.46 6.73
C VAL A 248 -12.24 6.65 5.88
N LEU A 249 -12.42 7.83 6.47
CA LEU A 249 -12.76 9.05 5.75
C LEU A 249 -11.69 9.41 4.72
N PHE A 250 -10.42 9.41 5.11
CA PHE A 250 -9.29 9.66 4.22
C PHE A 250 -9.28 8.67 3.03
N SER A 251 -9.38 7.38 3.29
CA SER A 251 -9.40 6.33 2.27
C SER A 251 -10.60 6.48 1.32
N ALA A 252 -11.78 6.81 1.86
CA ALA A 252 -12.98 7.04 1.06
C ALA A 252 -12.84 8.26 0.15
N VAL A 253 -12.30 9.36 0.65
CA VAL A 253 -12.06 10.58 -0.15
C VAL A 253 -11.04 10.29 -1.26
N THR A 254 -9.92 9.62 -0.93
CA THR A 254 -8.90 9.23 -1.90
C THR A 254 -9.50 8.38 -3.03
N MET A 255 -10.35 7.41 -2.70
CA MET A 255 -11.04 6.58 -3.68
C MET A 255 -12.00 7.39 -4.56
N LEU A 256 -12.79 8.30 -3.96
CA LEU A 256 -13.78 9.12 -4.68
C LEU A 256 -13.11 10.15 -5.60
N VAL A 257 -11.98 10.72 -5.18
CA VAL A 257 -11.25 11.75 -5.94
C VAL A 257 -10.39 11.14 -7.04
N ALA A 258 -9.95 9.89 -6.92
CA ALA A 258 -9.06 9.23 -7.88
C ALA A 258 -9.61 9.26 -9.33
N PHE A 259 -10.90 8.96 -9.53
CA PHE A 259 -11.52 8.96 -10.85
C PHE A 259 -11.68 10.37 -11.43
N PRO A 260 -12.28 11.37 -10.74
CA PRO A 260 -12.32 12.75 -11.20
C PRO A 260 -10.93 13.33 -11.48
N ALA A 261 -9.95 13.07 -10.63
CA ALA A 261 -8.58 13.56 -10.82
C ALA A 261 -7.94 13.00 -12.11
N GLY A 262 -8.13 11.69 -12.37
CA GLY A 262 -7.69 11.07 -13.61
C GLY A 262 -8.35 11.70 -14.85
N TYR A 263 -9.67 11.88 -14.82
CA TYR A 263 -10.41 12.51 -15.91
C TYR A 263 -9.96 13.96 -16.18
N LEU A 264 -9.67 14.71 -15.12
CA LEU A 264 -9.14 16.07 -15.26
C LEU A 264 -7.70 16.07 -15.81
N ALA A 265 -6.88 15.10 -15.42
CA ALA A 265 -5.51 14.97 -15.92
C ALA A 265 -5.45 14.63 -17.42
N ASP A 266 -6.50 13.97 -17.97
CA ASP A 266 -6.62 13.72 -19.42
C ASP A 266 -7.02 14.99 -20.21
N ARG A 267 -7.68 15.97 -19.55
CA ARG A 267 -8.17 17.20 -20.19
C ARG A 267 -7.26 18.41 -19.99
N PHE A 268 -6.61 18.48 -18.85
CA PHE A 268 -5.70 19.58 -18.49
C PHE A 268 -4.26 19.11 -18.47
N SER A 269 -3.31 20.03 -18.54
CA SER A 269 -1.90 19.69 -18.39
C SER A 269 -1.65 18.95 -17.08
N PRO A 270 -0.99 17.78 -17.10
CA PRO A 270 -0.66 17.03 -15.89
C PRO A 270 0.08 17.86 -14.83
N HIS A 271 0.87 18.84 -15.26
CA HIS A 271 1.59 19.75 -14.35
C HIS A 271 0.62 20.62 -13.52
N ILE A 272 -0.48 21.09 -14.10
CA ILE A 272 -1.48 21.90 -13.38
C ILE A 272 -2.16 21.07 -12.30
N ILE A 273 -2.64 19.88 -12.67
CA ILE A 273 -3.33 18.98 -11.73
C ILE A 273 -2.39 18.59 -10.58
N TYR A 274 -1.15 18.26 -10.92
CA TYR A 274 -0.13 17.92 -9.89
C TYR A 274 0.17 19.11 -8.96
N THR A 275 0.26 20.33 -9.51
CA THR A 275 0.51 21.54 -8.71
C THR A 275 -0.67 21.85 -7.79
N ILE A 276 -1.92 21.69 -8.25
CA ILE A 276 -3.11 21.86 -7.40
C ILE A 276 -3.06 20.85 -6.24
N GLY A 277 -2.73 19.59 -6.52
CA GLY A 277 -2.55 18.57 -5.49
C GLY A 277 -1.48 18.95 -4.46
N LEU A 278 -0.33 19.44 -4.92
CA LEU A 278 0.75 19.88 -4.01
C LEU A 278 0.35 21.07 -3.13
N VAL A 279 -0.43 22.02 -3.66
CA VAL A 279 -0.95 23.15 -2.89
C VAL A 279 -1.94 22.68 -1.83
N ALA A 280 -2.88 21.79 -2.20
CA ALA A 280 -3.83 21.20 -1.25
C ALA A 280 -3.10 20.42 -0.14
N PHE A 281 -2.10 19.62 -0.50
CA PHE A 281 -1.23 18.89 0.40
C PHE A 281 -0.49 19.82 1.38
N ALA A 282 0.10 20.93 0.90
CA ALA A 282 0.79 21.89 1.75
C ALA A 282 -0.18 22.57 2.74
N ILE A 283 -1.39 22.94 2.28
CA ILE A 283 -2.44 23.51 3.13
C ILE A 283 -2.85 22.48 4.20
N ALA A 284 -3.06 21.23 3.83
CA ALA A 284 -3.42 20.16 4.76
C ALA A 284 -2.37 19.96 5.86
N TYR A 285 -1.10 19.93 5.51
CA TYR A 285 0.00 19.82 6.46
C TYR A 285 0.05 21.01 7.42
N PHE A 286 -0.07 22.22 6.88
CA PHE A 286 -0.10 23.42 7.70
C PHE A 286 -1.29 23.41 8.67
N MET A 287 -2.48 23.05 8.18
CA MET A 287 -3.67 22.93 9.03
C MET A 287 -3.46 21.89 10.14
N LEU A 288 -3.00 20.68 9.84
CA LEU A 288 -2.75 19.63 10.83
C LEU A 288 -1.66 20.01 11.84
N GLY A 289 -0.64 20.74 11.39
CA GLY A 289 0.44 21.20 12.26
C GLY A 289 -0.02 22.16 13.36
N TYR A 290 -0.92 23.07 13.04
CA TYR A 290 -1.32 24.16 13.93
C TYR A 290 -2.69 23.98 14.60
N THR A 291 -3.57 23.13 14.07
CA THR A 291 -4.92 22.99 14.64
C THR A 291 -4.94 22.04 15.82
N ASN A 292 -5.79 22.40 16.81
CA ASN A 292 -6.27 21.50 17.86
C ASN A 292 -7.79 21.28 17.76
N ASN A 293 -8.42 21.76 16.68
CA ASN A 293 -9.85 21.62 16.46
C ASN A 293 -10.14 20.37 15.64
N HIS A 294 -10.99 19.47 16.16
CA HIS A 294 -11.36 18.22 15.52
C HIS A 294 -11.92 18.39 14.11
N ARG A 295 -12.78 19.41 13.88
CA ARG A 295 -13.39 19.65 12.55
C ARG A 295 -12.35 20.09 11.52
N LEU A 296 -11.45 20.99 11.92
CA LEU A 296 -10.37 21.44 11.05
C LEU A 296 -9.37 20.33 10.76
N ALA A 297 -9.10 19.44 11.71
CA ALA A 297 -8.25 18.28 11.52
C ALA A 297 -8.86 17.29 10.49
N LEU A 298 -10.17 17.03 10.57
CA LEU A 298 -10.85 16.20 9.57
C LEU A 298 -10.89 16.87 8.19
N LEU A 299 -11.12 18.20 8.13
CA LEU A 299 -11.05 18.94 6.87
C LEU A 299 -9.65 18.85 6.24
N ALA A 300 -8.61 18.95 7.07
CA ALA A 300 -7.24 18.80 6.60
C ALA A 300 -6.96 17.42 6.00
N LEU A 301 -7.49 16.34 6.61
CA LEU A 301 -7.41 14.98 6.04
C LEU A 301 -8.17 14.82 4.73
N VAL A 302 -9.26 15.56 4.53
CA VAL A 302 -10.01 15.57 3.27
C VAL A 302 -9.24 16.31 2.16
N LEU A 303 -8.48 17.34 2.55
CA LEU A 303 -7.64 18.10 1.61
C LEU A 303 -6.33 17.39 1.27
N TYR A 304 -5.82 16.58 2.19
CA TYR A 304 -4.63 15.75 2.04
C TYR A 304 -4.84 14.63 1.02
#